data_413fc0429823139e6d31842322390b5f
#
_entry.id   413fc0429823139e6d31842322390b5f
#
_cell.length_a   1.000
_cell.length_b   1.000
_cell.length_c   1.000
_cell.angle_alpha   90.00
_cell.angle_beta   90.00
_cell.angle_gamma   90.00
#
_symmetry.space_group_name_H-M   'P 1'
#
loop_
_entity.id
_entity.type
_entity.pdbx_description
1 polymer ?
#
loop_
_entity_poly.entity_id
_entity_poly.type
_entity_poly.pdbx_seq_one_letter_code
_entity_poly.pdbx_strand_id
1 'polypeptide(L)'
;HIFGRFGITAFALSGLDIALWDIAGKAAGVPLHRLIGGARRTRIPCYASFLRYTEPRLVAQYCERALGEGYTAIKLHEIDDAAVQAARHAVPAQVPLTVDVNCEWRLREAIEVASRWRSHALLWLEEPVFPPEDFRALRAVGEASGIPLAAGENLCFATQFEAMLDAGAVQ
;
A
#
# COMPACT_ATOMS: atom_id res chain seq x y z
N HIS A 1 -12.88 25.56 -9.24
CA HIS A 1 -12.40 25.11 -7.92
C HIS A 1 -11.47 26.14 -7.29
N ILE A 2 -12.06 27.16 -6.65
CA ILE A 2 -11.35 28.31 -6.06
C ILE A 2 -10.72 27.90 -4.71
N PHE A 3 -11.27 26.90 -4.03
CA PHE A 3 -10.93 26.52 -2.64
C PHE A 3 -9.98 25.32 -2.49
N GLY A 4 -9.17 25.04 -3.50
CA GLY A 4 -8.24 23.93 -3.49
C GLY A 4 -8.84 22.61 -4.00
N ARG A 5 -7.94 21.68 -4.35
CA ARG A 5 -8.30 20.36 -4.92
C ARG A 5 -7.74 19.20 -4.11
N PHE A 6 -7.16 19.47 -2.95
CA PHE A 6 -6.47 18.48 -2.12
C PHE A 6 -7.10 18.37 -0.74
N GLY A 7 -6.71 17.35 -0.01
CA GLY A 7 -7.11 17.15 1.38
C GLY A 7 -8.63 16.99 1.54
N ILE A 8 -9.17 17.60 2.57
CA ILE A 8 -10.57 17.43 2.99
C ILE A 8 -11.60 17.78 1.90
N THR A 9 -11.26 18.73 1.02
CA THR A 9 -12.13 19.09 -0.12
C THR A 9 -12.23 17.94 -1.12
N ALA A 10 -11.10 17.29 -1.44
CA ALA A 10 -11.08 16.13 -2.32
C ALA A 10 -11.81 14.94 -1.70
N PHE A 11 -11.64 14.70 -0.41
CA PHE A 11 -12.35 13.63 0.31
C PHE A 11 -13.87 13.84 0.28
N ALA A 12 -14.35 15.06 0.52
CA ALA A 12 -15.77 15.36 0.45
C ALA A 12 -16.34 15.17 -0.96
N LEU A 13 -15.62 15.61 -2.00
CA LEU A 13 -16.00 15.40 -3.40
C LEU A 13 -16.02 13.91 -3.76
N SER A 14 -15.01 13.15 -3.34
CA SER A 14 -14.94 11.71 -3.55
C SER A 14 -16.10 10.97 -2.91
N GLY A 15 -16.47 11.33 -1.68
CA GLY A 15 -17.65 10.76 -1.02
C GLY A 15 -18.95 11.00 -1.79
N LEU A 16 -19.14 12.20 -2.33
CA LEU A 16 -20.30 12.53 -3.17
C LEU A 16 -20.28 11.74 -4.50
N ASP A 17 -19.13 11.66 -5.15
CA ASP A 17 -18.97 10.93 -6.40
C ASP A 17 -19.27 9.44 -6.23
N ILE A 18 -18.74 8.80 -5.18
CA ILE A 18 -19.03 7.41 -4.83
C ILE A 18 -20.52 7.20 -4.59
N ALA A 19 -21.18 8.09 -3.86
CA ALA A 19 -22.62 8.01 -3.59
C ALA A 19 -23.45 8.12 -4.87
N LEU A 20 -23.08 9.00 -5.81
CA LEU A 20 -23.76 9.15 -7.09
C LEU A 20 -23.60 7.89 -7.96
N TRP A 21 -22.41 7.29 -7.99
CA TRP A 21 -22.19 6.03 -8.69
C TRP A 21 -22.97 4.87 -8.07
N ASP A 22 -23.06 4.80 -6.73
CA ASP A 22 -23.86 3.79 -6.04
C ASP A 22 -25.37 3.92 -6.38
N ILE A 23 -25.89 5.16 -6.40
CA ILE A 23 -27.26 5.45 -6.82
C ILE A 23 -27.49 5.01 -8.28
N ALA A 24 -26.55 5.33 -9.18
CA ALA A 24 -26.67 4.96 -10.58
C ALA A 24 -26.69 3.44 -10.77
N GLY A 25 -25.83 2.70 -10.08
CA GLY A 25 -25.82 1.23 -10.10
C GLY A 25 -27.12 0.63 -9.57
N LYS A 26 -27.62 1.14 -8.44
CA LYS A 26 -28.90 0.72 -7.85
C LYS A 26 -30.10 1.03 -8.75
N ALA A 27 -30.15 2.21 -9.35
CA ALA A 27 -31.21 2.62 -10.28
C ALA A 27 -31.21 1.74 -11.56
N ALA A 28 -30.04 1.36 -12.04
CA ALA A 28 -29.90 0.46 -13.18
C ALA A 28 -30.10 -1.03 -12.84
N GLY A 29 -30.16 -1.39 -11.56
CA GLY A 29 -30.29 -2.78 -11.09
C GLY A 29 -29.05 -3.65 -11.39
N VAL A 30 -27.88 -3.04 -11.53
CA VAL A 30 -26.63 -3.75 -11.86
C VAL A 30 -25.51 -3.37 -10.91
N PRO A 31 -24.56 -4.29 -10.64
CA PRO A 31 -23.34 -3.96 -9.90
C PRO A 31 -22.53 -2.88 -10.61
N LEU A 32 -21.88 -2.00 -9.83
CA LEU A 32 -21.14 -0.86 -10.36
C LEU A 32 -20.10 -1.25 -11.43
N HIS A 33 -19.37 -2.34 -11.22
CA HIS A 33 -18.39 -2.80 -12.20
C HIS A 33 -18.98 -3.10 -13.60
N ARG A 34 -20.25 -3.48 -13.68
CA ARG A 34 -20.94 -3.65 -14.97
C ARG A 34 -21.32 -2.32 -15.60
N LEU A 35 -21.68 -1.34 -14.78
CA LEU A 35 -22.03 0.00 -15.26
C LEU A 35 -20.82 0.73 -15.88
N ILE A 36 -19.61 0.54 -15.30
CA ILE A 36 -18.38 1.20 -15.74
C ILE A 36 -17.51 0.37 -16.71
N GLY A 37 -18.07 -0.65 -17.35
CA GLY A 37 -17.39 -1.37 -18.42
C GLY A 37 -17.32 -2.90 -18.29
N GLY A 38 -17.82 -3.45 -17.22
CA GLY A 38 -17.89 -4.90 -17.00
C GLY A 38 -16.66 -5.50 -16.32
N ALA A 39 -16.79 -6.75 -15.90
CA ALA A 39 -15.74 -7.48 -15.21
C ALA A 39 -14.90 -8.30 -16.21
N ARG A 40 -13.61 -8.14 -16.16
CA ARG A 40 -12.65 -9.03 -16.85
C ARG A 40 -12.33 -10.29 -16.04
N ARG A 41 -12.53 -10.24 -14.73
CA ARG A 41 -12.25 -11.33 -13.79
C ARG A 41 -13.42 -11.48 -12.82
N THR A 42 -13.73 -12.71 -12.44
CA THR A 42 -14.74 -13.03 -11.42
C THR A 42 -14.11 -13.25 -10.04
N ARG A 43 -12.80 -13.41 -9.98
CA ARG A 43 -12.02 -13.56 -8.75
C ARG A 43 -10.80 -12.66 -8.82
N ILE A 44 -10.50 -12.01 -7.71
CA ILE A 44 -9.33 -11.12 -7.53
C ILE A 44 -8.48 -11.73 -6.41
N PRO A 45 -7.16 -11.93 -6.64
CA PRO A 45 -6.24 -12.30 -5.57
C PRO A 45 -6.25 -11.24 -4.45
N CYS A 46 -6.23 -11.71 -3.21
CA CYS A 46 -6.21 -10.84 -2.03
C CYS A 46 -5.03 -11.22 -1.14
N TYR A 47 -4.52 -10.26 -0.40
CA TYR A 47 -3.60 -10.51 0.71
C TYR A 47 -4.30 -10.29 2.05
N ALA A 48 -3.79 -10.92 3.11
CA ALA A 48 -4.17 -10.58 4.47
C ALA A 48 -3.46 -9.28 4.87
N SER A 49 -4.22 -8.24 5.20
CA SER A 49 -3.68 -6.97 5.67
C SER A 49 -3.82 -6.87 7.18
N PHE A 50 -2.73 -6.63 7.89
CA PHE A 50 -2.68 -6.60 9.35
C PHE A 50 -2.61 -5.16 9.88
N LEU A 51 -3.04 -5.00 11.11
CA LEU A 51 -2.74 -3.78 11.88
C LEU A 51 -1.27 -3.81 12.35
N ARG A 52 -0.80 -2.68 12.87
CA ARG A 52 0.50 -2.60 13.55
C ARG A 52 0.39 -3.24 14.94
N TYR A 53 1.01 -4.38 15.11
CA TYR A 53 0.99 -5.13 16.37
C TYR A 53 2.23 -4.90 17.24
N THR A 54 3.35 -4.53 16.64
CA THR A 54 4.66 -4.27 17.25
C THR A 54 5.32 -5.47 17.95
N GLU A 55 4.55 -6.36 18.53
CA GLU A 55 5.04 -7.56 19.22
C GLU A 55 5.39 -8.66 18.21
N PRO A 56 6.69 -9.06 18.07
CA PRO A 56 7.12 -10.01 17.05
C PRO A 56 6.41 -11.36 17.09
N ARG A 57 6.11 -11.89 18.29
CA ARG A 57 5.38 -13.15 18.45
C ARG A 57 3.97 -13.05 17.91
N LEU A 58 3.31 -11.93 18.19
CA LEU A 58 1.93 -11.69 17.75
C LEU A 58 1.88 -11.57 16.23
N VAL A 59 2.83 -10.84 15.64
CA VAL A 59 2.96 -10.71 14.18
C VAL A 59 3.14 -12.09 13.54
N ALA A 60 4.04 -12.93 14.06
CA ALA A 60 4.25 -14.30 13.56
C ALA A 60 2.97 -15.14 13.65
N GLN A 61 2.26 -15.10 14.79
CA GLN A 61 1.01 -15.85 14.98
C GLN A 61 -0.08 -15.44 13.97
N TYR A 62 -0.24 -14.15 13.70
CA TYR A 62 -1.20 -13.68 12.70
C TYR A 62 -0.80 -14.07 11.28
N CYS A 63 0.50 -14.08 10.96
CA CYS A 63 1.00 -14.60 9.69
C CYS A 63 0.64 -16.08 9.51
N GLU A 64 0.96 -16.92 10.50
CA GLU A 64 0.65 -18.37 10.48
C GLU A 64 -0.86 -18.62 10.36
N ARG A 65 -1.67 -17.85 11.11
CA ARG A 65 -3.13 -17.95 11.04
C ARG A 65 -3.66 -17.60 9.65
N ALA A 66 -3.21 -16.50 9.05
CA ALA A 66 -3.66 -16.09 7.72
C ALA A 66 -3.29 -17.14 6.65
N LEU A 67 -2.10 -17.72 6.73
CA LEU A 67 -1.69 -18.83 5.87
C LEU A 67 -2.59 -20.05 6.07
N GLY A 68 -2.93 -20.37 7.31
CA GLY A 68 -3.87 -21.46 7.66
C GLY A 68 -5.30 -21.21 7.15
N GLU A 69 -5.72 -19.95 7.04
CA GLU A 69 -7.00 -19.52 6.45
C GLU A 69 -6.97 -19.49 4.91
N GLY A 70 -5.80 -19.76 4.29
CA GLY A 70 -5.67 -19.88 2.83
C GLY A 70 -5.24 -18.61 2.11
N TYR A 71 -4.83 -17.55 2.82
CA TYR A 71 -4.23 -16.38 2.18
C TYR A 71 -2.87 -16.74 1.58
N THR A 72 -2.59 -16.18 0.40
CA THR A 72 -1.38 -16.47 -0.36
C THR A 72 -0.41 -15.30 -0.45
N ALA A 73 -0.72 -14.21 0.23
CA ALA A 73 0.12 -13.02 0.37
C ALA A 73 -0.26 -12.28 1.66
N ILE A 74 0.68 -11.54 2.23
CA ILE A 74 0.51 -10.84 3.52
C ILE A 74 1.04 -9.40 3.39
N LYS A 75 0.26 -8.44 3.94
CA LYS A 75 0.68 -7.05 4.12
C LYS A 75 0.77 -6.74 5.61
N LEU A 76 1.94 -6.27 6.04
CA LEU A 76 2.20 -5.80 7.39
C LEU A 76 2.06 -4.26 7.44
N HIS A 77 1.84 -3.74 8.66
CA HIS A 77 1.97 -2.31 8.97
C HIS A 77 3.02 -2.08 10.07
N GLU A 78 4.09 -2.86 10.04
CA GLU A 78 5.14 -2.82 11.04
C GLU A 78 6.28 -1.88 10.62
N ILE A 79 6.88 -1.22 11.62
CA ILE A 79 8.04 -0.34 11.43
C ILE A 79 9.28 -0.87 12.16
N ASP A 80 9.11 -1.88 12.99
CA ASP A 80 10.17 -2.48 13.78
C ASP A 80 10.81 -3.65 13.04
N ASP A 81 12.14 -3.67 13.00
CA ASP A 81 12.93 -4.71 12.35
C ASP A 81 12.65 -6.11 12.91
N ALA A 82 12.51 -6.23 14.23
CA ALA A 82 12.23 -7.51 14.89
C ALA A 82 10.84 -8.07 14.49
N ALA A 83 9.84 -7.20 14.34
CA ALA A 83 8.50 -7.57 13.92
C ALA A 83 8.47 -8.04 12.46
N VAL A 84 9.13 -7.30 11.56
CA VAL A 84 9.24 -7.67 10.13
C VAL A 84 10.04 -8.96 9.96
N GLN A 85 11.14 -9.13 10.71
CA GLN A 85 11.92 -10.35 10.71
C GLN A 85 11.10 -11.56 11.18
N ALA A 86 10.33 -11.40 12.26
CA ALA A 86 9.46 -12.45 12.77
C ALA A 86 8.39 -12.87 11.75
N ALA A 87 7.79 -11.90 11.06
CA ALA A 87 6.89 -12.17 9.95
C ALA A 87 7.58 -12.96 8.84
N ARG A 88 8.79 -12.53 8.40
CA ARG A 88 9.51 -13.23 7.33
C ARG A 88 9.88 -14.67 7.71
N HIS A 89 10.20 -14.94 8.96
CA HIS A 89 10.47 -16.30 9.43
C HIS A 89 9.21 -17.18 9.48
N ALA A 90 8.06 -16.60 9.84
CA ALA A 90 6.77 -17.31 9.90
C ALA A 90 6.16 -17.55 8.51
N VAL A 91 6.51 -16.72 7.53
CA VAL A 91 5.95 -16.78 6.17
C VAL A 91 6.94 -17.50 5.24
N PRO A 92 6.54 -18.57 4.51
CA PRO A 92 7.41 -19.22 3.54
C PRO A 92 7.97 -18.26 2.49
N ALA A 93 9.20 -18.47 2.05
CA ALA A 93 9.91 -17.55 1.15
C ALA A 93 9.18 -17.26 -0.17
N GLN A 94 8.42 -18.23 -0.67
CA GLN A 94 7.63 -18.09 -1.91
C GLN A 94 6.32 -17.31 -1.73
N VAL A 95 5.90 -17.05 -0.49
CA VAL A 95 4.69 -16.25 -0.20
C VAL A 95 5.07 -14.76 -0.19
N PRO A 96 4.44 -13.94 -1.03
CA PRO A 96 4.67 -12.50 -1.04
C PRO A 96 4.41 -11.86 0.32
N LEU A 97 5.37 -11.08 0.78
CA LEU A 97 5.28 -10.27 1.99
C LEU A 97 5.51 -8.82 1.61
N THR A 98 4.62 -7.93 2.03
CA THR A 98 4.75 -6.49 1.83
C THR A 98 4.70 -5.77 3.17
N VAL A 99 5.28 -4.59 3.24
CA VAL A 99 5.24 -3.76 4.44
C VAL A 99 4.83 -2.35 4.07
N ASP A 100 3.81 -1.85 4.73
CA ASP A 100 3.35 -0.48 4.65
C ASP A 100 3.70 0.24 5.95
N VAL A 101 4.48 1.30 5.85
CA VAL A 101 4.94 2.03 7.03
C VAL A 101 4.25 3.38 7.20
N ASN A 102 3.28 3.70 6.33
CA ASN A 102 2.42 4.88 6.42
C ASN A 102 3.21 6.18 6.63
N CYS A 103 4.19 6.44 5.77
CA CYS A 103 5.02 7.65 5.76
C CYS A 103 5.84 7.87 7.05
N GLU A 104 6.32 6.81 7.69
CA GLU A 104 6.92 6.87 9.03
C GLU A 104 8.22 7.70 9.08
N TRP A 105 9.08 7.61 8.03
CA TRP A 105 10.46 8.07 8.12
C TRP A 105 10.78 9.31 7.29
N ARG A 106 11.86 10.01 7.67
CA ARG A 106 12.54 10.94 6.78
C ARG A 106 13.47 10.19 5.84
N LEU A 107 13.83 10.80 4.70
CA LEU A 107 14.63 10.17 3.64
C LEU A 107 15.84 9.37 4.15
N ARG A 108 16.65 9.96 5.02
CA ARG A 108 17.86 9.29 5.54
C ARG A 108 17.52 8.01 6.29
N GLU A 109 16.58 8.08 7.21
CA GLU A 109 16.11 6.96 8.00
C GLU A 109 15.44 5.90 7.12
N ALA A 110 14.61 6.30 6.16
CA ALA A 110 13.98 5.40 5.19
C ALA A 110 15.04 4.60 4.41
N ILE A 111 16.11 5.23 3.95
CA ILE A 111 17.21 4.54 3.27
C ILE A 111 17.90 3.55 4.21
N GLU A 112 18.20 3.94 5.45
CA GLU A 112 18.86 3.09 6.44
C GLU A 112 18.03 1.85 6.77
N VAL A 113 16.72 2.03 7.03
CA VAL A 113 15.81 0.92 7.34
C VAL A 113 15.56 0.03 6.13
N ALA A 114 15.22 0.59 4.99
CA ALA A 114 14.95 -0.16 3.77
C ALA A 114 16.19 -0.98 3.33
N SER A 115 17.40 -0.42 3.50
CA SER A 115 18.64 -1.15 3.19
C SER A 115 18.85 -2.36 4.10
N ARG A 116 18.50 -2.27 5.38
CA ARG A 116 18.51 -3.44 6.29
C ARG A 116 17.47 -4.49 5.89
N TRP A 117 16.31 -4.07 5.43
CA TRP A 117 15.19 -4.96 5.06
C TRP A 117 15.35 -5.64 3.70
N ARG A 118 16.39 -5.31 2.94
CA ARG A 118 16.69 -5.98 1.66
C ARG A 118 16.72 -7.51 1.78
N SER A 119 17.24 -8.04 2.87
CA SER A 119 17.32 -9.49 3.12
C SER A 119 15.97 -10.17 3.38
N HIS A 120 14.92 -9.40 3.67
CA HIS A 120 13.59 -9.95 3.92
C HIS A 120 12.81 -10.30 2.65
N ALA A 121 13.36 -10.00 1.46
CA ALA A 121 12.75 -10.30 0.16
C ALA A 121 11.29 -9.81 0.10
N LEU A 122 11.07 -8.56 0.45
CA LEU A 122 9.74 -7.92 0.37
C LEU A 122 9.31 -7.78 -1.09
N LEU A 123 8.04 -8.05 -1.37
CA LEU A 123 7.47 -7.79 -2.69
C LEU A 123 7.44 -6.27 -2.98
N TRP A 124 7.10 -5.46 -1.98
CA TRP A 124 7.30 -4.00 -1.98
C TRP A 124 7.36 -3.47 -0.55
N LEU A 125 7.92 -2.27 -0.42
CA LEU A 125 7.83 -1.40 0.74
C LEU A 125 6.94 -0.22 0.37
N GLU A 126 5.85 0.01 1.14
CA GLU A 126 4.83 1.00 0.85
C GLU A 126 5.01 2.24 1.70
N GLU A 127 4.96 3.40 1.05
CA GLU A 127 5.02 4.73 1.65
C GLU A 127 6.11 4.95 2.72
N PRO A 128 7.40 4.69 2.41
CA PRO A 128 8.45 4.77 3.43
C PRO A 128 8.82 6.20 3.86
N VAL A 129 8.42 7.24 3.12
CA VAL A 129 8.92 8.61 3.31
C VAL A 129 7.83 9.60 3.65
N PHE A 130 8.09 10.47 4.62
CA PHE A 130 7.34 11.68 4.89
C PHE A 130 8.12 12.94 4.47
N PRO A 131 7.54 13.90 3.75
CA PRO A 131 6.13 13.90 3.29
C PRO A 131 5.92 12.96 2.09
N PRO A 132 4.69 12.39 1.90
CA PRO A 132 4.40 11.44 0.82
C PRO A 132 4.52 12.03 -0.59
N GLU A 133 4.50 13.34 -0.73
CA GLU A 133 4.66 14.04 -2.02
C GLU A 133 6.13 14.17 -2.45
N ASP A 134 7.11 13.80 -1.63
CA ASP A 134 8.51 13.83 -2.01
C ASP A 134 8.87 12.60 -2.86
N PHE A 135 8.43 12.63 -4.11
CA PHE A 135 8.66 11.55 -5.06
C PHE A 135 10.15 11.31 -5.37
N ARG A 136 11.00 12.34 -5.21
CA ARG A 136 12.45 12.18 -5.35
C ARG A 136 13.04 11.39 -4.19
N ALA A 137 12.55 11.64 -3.00
CA ALA A 137 12.95 10.88 -1.83
C ALA A 137 12.48 9.42 -1.93
N LEU A 138 11.24 9.16 -2.36
CA LEU A 138 10.75 7.80 -2.64
C LEU A 138 11.67 7.08 -3.62
N ARG A 139 11.95 7.68 -4.77
CA ARG A 139 12.89 7.11 -5.75
C ARG A 139 14.24 6.78 -5.13
N ALA A 140 14.83 7.71 -4.36
CA ALA A 140 16.13 7.50 -3.73
C ALA A 140 16.14 6.31 -2.75
N VAL A 141 15.04 6.07 -2.02
CA VAL A 141 14.89 4.88 -1.16
C VAL A 141 14.87 3.60 -1.99
N GLY A 142 14.10 3.55 -3.08
CA GLY A 142 14.06 2.39 -3.97
C GLY A 142 15.42 2.08 -4.59
N GLU A 143 16.12 3.10 -5.12
CA GLU A 143 17.46 2.96 -5.69
C GLU A 143 18.50 2.47 -4.66
N ALA A 144 18.46 3.00 -3.44
CA ALA A 144 19.40 2.62 -2.39
C ALA A 144 19.14 1.22 -1.82
N SER A 145 17.88 0.86 -1.60
CA SER A 145 17.49 -0.42 -1.01
C SER A 145 17.40 -1.56 -2.02
N GLY A 146 17.04 -1.26 -3.26
CA GLY A 146 16.70 -2.28 -4.27
C GLY A 146 15.39 -3.01 -3.98
N ILE A 147 14.59 -2.53 -3.02
CA ILE A 147 13.23 -3.03 -2.76
C ILE A 147 12.26 -2.26 -3.65
N PRO A 148 11.34 -2.92 -4.39
CA PRO A 148 10.27 -2.22 -5.09
C PRO A 148 9.44 -1.37 -4.14
N LEU A 149 9.03 -0.17 -4.57
CA LEU A 149 8.22 0.72 -3.75
C LEU A 149 6.78 0.77 -4.25
N ALA A 150 5.85 0.94 -3.33
CA ALA A 150 4.46 1.28 -3.58
C ALA A 150 4.12 2.59 -2.85
N ALA A 151 3.26 3.39 -3.45
CA ALA A 151 2.74 4.63 -2.86
C ALA A 151 1.49 5.07 -3.62
N GLY A 152 0.77 6.05 -3.09
CA GLY A 152 -0.32 6.69 -3.80
C GLY A 152 -1.60 6.89 -2.99
N GLU A 153 -1.74 6.32 -1.82
CA GLU A 153 -2.96 6.49 -1.01
C GLU A 153 -3.18 7.95 -0.57
N ASN A 154 -2.10 8.73 -0.50
CA ASN A 154 -2.13 10.16 -0.18
C ASN A 154 -2.36 11.06 -1.41
N LEU A 155 -2.48 10.50 -2.63
CA LEU A 155 -2.70 11.25 -3.86
C LEU A 155 -4.19 11.35 -4.19
N CYS A 156 -4.61 12.52 -4.69
CA CYS A 156 -6.02 12.80 -4.92
C CYS A 156 -6.41 12.86 -6.41
N PHE A 157 -5.51 13.22 -7.31
CA PHE A 157 -5.82 13.50 -8.71
C PHE A 157 -4.78 12.91 -9.66
N ALA A 158 -5.21 12.64 -10.89
CA ALA A 158 -4.38 12.04 -11.95
C ALA A 158 -3.03 12.75 -12.12
N THR A 159 -3.00 14.09 -12.05
CA THR A 159 -1.76 14.86 -12.19
C THR A 159 -0.72 14.58 -11.11
N GLN A 160 -1.14 14.16 -9.91
CA GLN A 160 -0.21 13.75 -8.86
C GLN A 160 0.36 12.36 -9.14
N PHE A 161 -0.48 11.43 -9.63
CA PHE A 161 -0.01 10.12 -10.09
C PHE A 161 0.95 10.25 -11.29
N GLU A 162 0.65 11.11 -12.25
CA GLU A 162 1.55 11.43 -13.37
C GLU A 162 2.91 11.90 -12.85
N ALA A 163 2.92 12.87 -11.94
CA ALA A 163 4.16 13.39 -11.36
C ALA A 163 4.96 12.31 -10.58
N MET A 164 4.27 11.42 -9.87
CA MET A 164 4.91 10.30 -9.16
C MET A 164 5.54 9.30 -10.14
N LEU A 165 4.84 8.97 -11.23
CA LEU A 165 5.33 8.06 -12.27
C LEU A 165 6.49 8.69 -13.04
N ASP A 166 6.38 9.96 -13.43
CA ASP A 166 7.44 10.71 -14.13
C ASP A 166 8.71 10.82 -13.29
N ALA A 167 8.57 10.90 -11.98
CA ALA A 167 9.71 10.88 -11.06
C ALA A 167 10.37 9.49 -10.95
N GLY A 168 9.73 8.42 -11.46
CA GLY A 168 10.20 7.06 -11.28
C GLY A 168 10.19 6.61 -9.80
N ALA A 169 9.22 7.11 -9.03
CA ALA A 169 9.17 6.91 -7.58
C ALA A 169 8.66 5.51 -7.19
N VAL A 170 7.90 4.89 -8.06
CA VAL A 170 7.34 3.53 -7.89
C VAL A 170 7.58 2.70 -9.17
N GLN A 171 7.51 1.35 -9.05
CA GLN A 171 7.70 0.40 -10.16
C GLN A 171 6.39 -0.29 -10.56
#